data_47f9462364d9c10d1c0b82f04bd73527
#
_entry.id   47f9462364d9c10d1c0b82f04bd73527
#
_cell.length_a   1.000
_cell.length_b   1.000
_cell.length_c   1.000
_cell.angle_alpha   90.00
_cell.angle_beta   90.00
_cell.angle_gamma   90.00
#
_symmetry.space_group_name_H-M   'P 1'
#
loop_
_entity.id
_entity.type
_entity.pdbx_description
1 polymer ?
#
loop_
_entity_poly.entity_id
_entity_poly.type
_entity_poly.pdbx_seq_one_letter_code
_entity_poly.pdbx_strand_id
1 'polypeptide(L)'
;HNGVDLICESGLYIKSRTHGMVTKIGYPYDPADEKKGHLRYVEVSFDGNRFRYFYLDPMVQVGDKIVAGDVIGCSQDLTEIYTGITQHFHFEWIGPDGEFVDPTSMFDLL
;
A
#
# COMPACT_ATOMS: atom_id res chain seq x y z
N HIS A 1 6.05 1.55 -15.31
CA HIS A 1 5.38 1.92 -14.06
C HIS A 1 4.37 0.85 -13.67
N ASN A 2 4.55 0.27 -12.51
CA ASN A 2 3.67 -0.79 -12.02
C ASN A 2 2.71 -0.21 -10.98
N GLY A 3 1.45 -0.69 -11.02
CA GLY A 3 0.45 -0.27 -10.05
C GLY A 3 -0.26 1.03 -10.43
N VAL A 4 -1.00 1.56 -9.48
CA VAL A 4 -1.78 2.79 -9.63
C VAL A 4 -1.61 3.68 -8.40
N ASP A 5 -1.69 4.99 -8.63
CA ASP A 5 -1.71 5.99 -7.57
C ASP A 5 -3.16 6.38 -7.28
N LEU A 6 -3.51 6.36 -6.00
CA LEU A 6 -4.86 6.68 -5.54
C LEU A 6 -4.80 7.96 -4.72
N ILE A 7 -5.42 9.00 -5.25
CA ILE A 7 -5.42 10.32 -4.61
C ILE A 7 -6.17 10.21 -3.27
N CYS A 8 -5.53 10.70 -2.20
CA CYS A 8 -6.12 10.70 -0.87
C CYS A 8 -5.48 11.79 -0.01
N GLU A 9 -6.14 12.16 1.07
CA GLU A 9 -5.55 13.03 2.08
C GLU A 9 -4.53 12.25 2.91
N SER A 10 -3.55 12.95 3.48
CA SER A 10 -2.64 12.33 4.46
C SER A 10 -3.42 12.00 5.74
N GLY A 11 -3.01 10.91 6.41
CA GLY A 11 -3.69 10.47 7.63
C GLY A 11 -5.02 9.75 7.39
N LEU A 12 -5.36 9.49 6.14
CA LEU A 12 -6.57 8.73 5.80
C LEU A 12 -6.38 7.26 6.17
N TYR A 13 -7.35 6.65 6.83
CA TYR A 13 -7.35 5.20 7.07
C TYR A 13 -7.53 4.46 5.77
N ILE A 14 -6.58 3.60 5.45
CA ILE A 14 -6.61 2.79 4.24
C ILE A 14 -7.08 1.39 4.59
N LYS A 15 -8.09 0.94 3.86
CA LYS A 15 -8.73 -0.36 4.07
C LYS A 15 -8.24 -1.35 3.03
N SER A 16 -8.02 -2.60 3.46
CA SER A 16 -7.68 -3.67 2.53
C SER A 16 -8.82 -3.91 1.54
N ARG A 17 -8.46 -4.07 0.28
CA ARG A 17 -9.42 -4.38 -0.80
C ARG A 17 -9.76 -5.86 -0.86
N THR A 18 -8.97 -6.71 -0.18
CA THR A 18 -9.13 -8.15 -0.23
C THR A 18 -9.07 -8.75 1.17
N HIS A 19 -9.59 -9.98 1.29
CA HIS A 19 -9.21 -10.85 2.40
C HIS A 19 -7.74 -11.25 2.23
N GLY A 20 -7.13 -11.77 3.27
CA GLY A 20 -5.81 -12.34 3.19
C GLY A 20 -5.07 -12.35 4.51
N MET A 21 -3.75 -12.34 4.41
CA MET A 21 -2.84 -12.27 5.56
C MET A 21 -1.77 -11.23 5.27
N VAL A 22 -1.38 -10.46 6.28
CA VAL A 22 -0.24 -9.55 6.18
C VAL A 22 1.02 -10.40 6.10
N THR A 23 1.72 -10.33 4.98
CA THR A 23 2.93 -11.12 4.73
C THR A 23 4.21 -10.30 4.79
N LYS A 24 4.12 -8.99 4.66
CA LYS A 24 5.28 -8.11 4.75
C LYS A 24 4.87 -6.69 5.12
N ILE A 25 5.71 -6.08 5.96
CA ILE A 25 5.68 -4.65 6.22
C ILE A 25 7.11 -4.17 5.97
N GLY A 26 7.28 -3.36 4.94
CA GLY A 26 8.61 -3.03 4.45
C GLY A 26 8.83 -1.54 4.23
N TYR A 27 10.01 -1.26 3.68
CA TYR A 27 10.46 0.08 3.34
C TYR A 27 10.69 0.14 1.83
N PRO A 28 10.00 1.01 1.08
CA PRO A 28 10.26 1.14 -0.35
C PRO A 28 11.59 1.78 -0.67
N TYR A 29 12.15 2.51 0.31
CA TYR A 29 13.44 3.18 0.19
C TYR A 29 14.34 2.78 1.37
N ASP A 30 15.62 3.12 1.30
CA ASP A 30 16.56 2.89 2.40
C ASP A 30 16.05 3.56 3.67
N PRO A 31 15.84 2.82 4.77
CA PRO A 31 15.39 3.41 6.04
C PRO A 31 16.32 4.49 6.60
N ALA A 32 17.58 4.49 6.19
CA ALA A 32 18.55 5.51 6.58
C ALA A 32 18.43 6.81 5.80
N ASP A 33 17.65 6.85 4.74
CA ASP A 33 17.41 8.07 3.97
C ASP A 33 16.66 9.08 4.83
N GLU A 34 17.21 10.28 4.97
CA GLU A 34 16.67 11.31 5.86
C GLU A 34 15.29 11.81 5.44
N LYS A 35 14.98 11.77 4.15
CA LYS A 35 13.71 12.28 3.61
C LYS A 35 12.67 11.20 3.41
N LYS A 36 13.08 10.04 2.87
CA LYS A 36 12.17 8.99 2.40
C LYS A 36 12.21 7.73 3.28
N GLY A 37 13.15 7.65 4.20
CA GLY A 37 13.38 6.43 4.98
C GLY A 37 12.23 6.04 5.89
N HIS A 38 11.33 6.99 6.22
CA HIS A 38 10.17 6.71 7.05
C HIS A 38 8.97 6.17 6.25
N LEU A 39 9.03 6.21 4.93
CA LEU A 39 7.95 5.68 4.10
C LEU A 39 7.89 4.16 4.23
N ARG A 40 6.68 3.63 4.31
CA ARG A 40 6.43 2.20 4.55
C ARG A 40 5.44 1.64 3.53
N TYR A 41 5.42 0.32 3.43
CA TYR A 41 4.36 -0.38 2.71
C TYR A 41 3.89 -1.61 3.47
N VAL A 42 2.63 -1.99 3.21
CA VAL A 42 2.01 -3.20 3.77
C VAL A 42 1.67 -4.13 2.61
N GLU A 43 2.06 -5.39 2.73
CA GLU A 43 1.70 -6.44 1.77
C GLU A 43 0.66 -7.36 2.38
N VAL A 44 -0.46 -7.53 1.68
CA VAL A 44 -1.50 -8.50 2.01
C VAL A 44 -1.51 -9.56 0.93
N SER A 45 -1.41 -10.83 1.32
CA SER A 45 -1.41 -11.96 0.38
C SER A 45 -2.72 -12.73 0.47
N PHE A 46 -3.25 -13.10 -0.68
CA PHE A 46 -4.47 -13.90 -0.79
C PHE A 46 -4.44 -14.77 -2.03
N ASP A 47 -4.60 -16.06 -1.84
CA ASP A 47 -4.72 -17.04 -2.94
C ASP A 47 -3.57 -16.92 -3.96
N GLY A 48 -2.34 -16.76 -3.45
CA GLY A 48 -1.15 -16.63 -4.27
C GLY A 48 -0.89 -15.22 -4.80
N ASN A 49 -1.83 -14.31 -4.69
CA ASN A 49 -1.65 -12.92 -5.08
C ASN A 49 -1.05 -12.13 -3.93
N ARG A 50 -0.27 -11.08 -4.28
CA ARG A 50 0.28 -10.14 -3.32
C ARG A 50 -0.21 -8.75 -3.67
N PHE A 51 -0.76 -8.06 -2.67
CA PHE A 51 -1.28 -6.71 -2.81
C PHE A 51 -0.47 -5.80 -1.92
N ARG A 52 0.24 -4.82 -2.49
CA ARG A 52 1.12 -3.91 -1.77
C ARG A 52 0.54 -2.52 -1.75
N TYR A 53 0.45 -1.96 -0.56
CA TYR A 53 -0.07 -0.62 -0.30
C TYR A 53 1.09 0.23 0.20
N PHE A 54 1.58 1.15 -0.65
CA PHE A 54 2.76 1.96 -0.37
C PHE A 54 2.37 3.30 0.22
N TYR A 55 3.24 3.80 1.08
CA TYR A 55 3.12 5.10 1.75
C TYR A 55 2.04 5.08 2.82
N LEU A 56 2.06 4.03 3.64
CA LEU A 56 1.19 3.85 4.79
C LEU A 56 2.02 3.75 6.07
N ASP A 57 1.55 4.41 7.14
CA ASP A 57 1.95 4.02 8.50
C ASP A 57 1.19 2.76 8.87
N PRO A 58 1.88 1.63 9.10
CA PRO A 58 1.18 0.36 9.34
C PRO A 58 0.39 0.37 10.66
N MET A 59 -0.80 -0.21 10.61
CA MET A 59 -1.65 -0.43 11.78
C MET A 59 -1.91 -1.92 12.01
N VAL A 60 -1.14 -2.78 11.34
CA VAL A 60 -1.22 -4.23 11.42
C VAL A 60 0.19 -4.81 11.59
N GLN A 61 0.27 -6.10 11.87
CA GLN A 61 1.54 -6.82 12.00
C GLN A 61 1.58 -7.98 11.01
N VAL A 62 2.79 -8.40 10.64
CA VAL A 62 2.99 -9.58 9.80
C VAL A 62 2.37 -10.79 10.52
N GLY A 63 1.56 -11.55 9.79
CA GLY A 63 0.82 -12.69 10.31
C GLY A 63 -0.63 -12.40 10.63
N ASP A 64 -1.03 -11.13 10.67
CA ASP A 64 -2.43 -10.78 10.92
C ASP A 64 -3.32 -11.26 9.78
N LYS A 65 -4.46 -11.83 10.14
CA LYS A 65 -5.51 -12.17 9.18
C LYS A 65 -6.33 -10.93 8.89
N ILE A 66 -6.59 -10.72 7.60
CA ILE A 66 -7.28 -9.53 7.10
C ILE A 66 -8.58 -9.94 6.44
N VAL A 67 -9.64 -9.22 6.74
CA VAL A 67 -10.92 -9.29 6.03
C VAL A 67 -11.03 -8.03 5.17
N ALA A 68 -11.55 -8.16 3.96
CA ALA A 68 -11.74 -7.00 3.09
C ALA A 68 -12.51 -5.91 3.84
N GLY A 69 -12.01 -4.69 3.81
CA GLY A 69 -12.53 -3.56 4.57
C GLY A 69 -11.82 -3.28 5.88
N ASP A 70 -10.98 -4.18 6.37
CA ASP A 70 -10.17 -3.92 7.56
C ASP A 70 -9.17 -2.79 7.30
N VAL A 71 -9.00 -1.91 8.29
CA VAL A 71 -7.96 -0.86 8.24
C VAL A 71 -6.60 -1.50 8.38
N ILE A 72 -5.67 -1.20 7.47
CA ILE A 72 -4.31 -1.72 7.48
C ILE A 72 -3.25 -0.66 7.76
N GLY A 73 -3.61 0.60 7.65
CA GLY A 73 -2.69 1.70 7.95
C GLY A 73 -3.30 3.06 7.67
N CYS A 74 -2.49 4.10 7.90
CA CYS A 74 -2.82 5.48 7.57
C CYS A 74 -1.92 5.98 6.45
N SER A 75 -2.46 6.72 5.50
CA SER A 75 -1.66 7.32 4.43
C SER A 75 -0.63 8.30 5.00
N GLN A 76 0.61 8.19 4.53
CA GLN A 76 1.70 9.06 4.92
C GLN A 76 1.70 10.33 4.09
N ASP A 77 2.15 11.44 4.68
CA ASP A 77 2.23 12.72 4.00
C ASP A 77 3.44 12.74 3.06
N LEU A 78 3.20 12.82 1.76
CA LEU A 78 4.25 12.91 0.75
C LEU A 78 4.62 14.36 0.43
N THR A 79 3.80 15.34 0.81
CA THR A 79 4.03 16.73 0.46
C THR A 79 5.24 17.33 1.16
N GLU A 80 5.64 16.75 2.28
CA GLU A 80 6.87 17.15 3.00
C GLU A 80 8.14 16.71 2.26
N ILE A 81 8.03 15.71 1.39
CA ILE A 81 9.16 15.10 0.68
C ILE A 81 9.27 15.66 -0.73
N TYR A 82 8.15 15.76 -1.42
CA TYR A 82 8.09 16.13 -2.82
C TYR A 82 7.28 17.40 -2.98
N THR A 83 7.94 18.48 -3.38
CA THR A 83 7.27 19.76 -3.62
C THR A 83 6.30 19.63 -4.78
N GLY A 84 5.05 20.03 -4.54
CA GLY A 84 4.02 20.04 -5.59
C GLY A 84 3.42 18.70 -5.95
N ILE A 85 3.76 17.64 -5.21
CA ILE A 85 3.17 16.33 -5.45
C ILE A 85 1.69 16.30 -5.05
N THR A 86 0.89 15.55 -5.79
CA THR A 86 -0.47 15.21 -5.37
C THR A 86 -0.40 14.12 -4.32
N GLN A 87 -0.99 14.36 -3.15
CA GLN A 87 -1.01 13.38 -2.07
C GLN A 87 -1.74 12.12 -2.51
N HIS A 88 -1.12 10.95 -2.32
CA HIS A 88 -1.68 9.68 -2.76
C HIS A 88 -1.07 8.53 -1.95
N PHE A 89 -1.67 7.33 -2.07
CA PHE A 89 -0.97 6.08 -1.79
C PHE A 89 -0.82 5.30 -3.10
N HIS A 90 0.15 4.42 -3.16
CA HIS A 90 0.44 3.63 -4.36
C HIS A 90 0.06 2.18 -4.11
N PHE A 91 -0.63 1.55 -5.05
CA PHE A 91 -1.09 0.18 -4.94
C PHE A 91 -0.56 -0.68 -6.08
N GLU A 92 -0.06 -1.87 -5.72
CA GLU A 92 0.44 -2.85 -6.69
C GLU A 92 -0.22 -4.20 -6.46
N TRP A 93 -0.51 -4.91 -7.54
CA TRP A 93 -1.00 -6.27 -7.53
C TRP A 93 0.02 -7.14 -8.26
N ILE A 94 0.56 -8.15 -7.56
CA ILE A 94 1.48 -9.14 -8.12
C ILE A 94 0.75 -10.48 -8.12
N GLY A 95 0.57 -11.06 -9.31
CA GLY A 95 -0.16 -12.32 -9.47
C GLY A 95 0.66 -13.53 -8.99
N PRO A 96 0.03 -14.72 -9.00
CA PRO A 96 0.68 -15.94 -8.52
C PRO A 96 1.94 -16.35 -9.31
N ASP A 97 2.05 -15.90 -10.55
CA ASP A 97 3.22 -16.12 -11.40
C ASP A 97 4.35 -15.11 -11.16
N GLY A 98 4.16 -14.15 -10.23
CA GLY A 98 5.12 -13.10 -9.95
C GLY A 98 5.04 -11.90 -10.90
N GLU A 99 4.11 -11.91 -11.83
CA GLU A 99 3.92 -10.81 -12.77
C GLU A 99 2.98 -9.74 -12.20
N PHE A 100 3.25 -8.48 -12.55
CA PHE A 100 2.36 -7.39 -12.18
C PHE A 100 1.05 -7.48 -12.95
N VAL A 101 -0.05 -7.25 -12.26
CA VAL A 101 -1.40 -7.21 -12.81
C VAL A 101 -1.91 -5.77 -12.72
N ASP A 102 -2.60 -5.30 -13.74
CA ASP A 102 -3.23 -3.97 -13.70
C ASP A 102 -4.34 -3.97 -12.63
N PRO A 103 -4.18 -3.20 -11.54
CA PRO A 103 -5.13 -3.23 -10.45
C PRO A 103 -6.32 -2.28 -10.61
N THR A 104 -6.44 -1.60 -11.74
CA THR A 104 -7.42 -0.52 -11.93
C THR A 104 -8.84 -0.98 -11.61
N SER A 105 -9.21 -2.20 -12.01
CA SER A 105 -10.55 -2.73 -11.78
C SER A 105 -10.88 -2.91 -10.30
N MET A 106 -9.88 -3.04 -9.43
CA MET A 106 -10.10 -3.17 -7.98
C MET A 106 -10.55 -1.86 -7.34
N PHE A 107 -10.34 -0.75 -8.01
CA PHE A 107 -10.68 0.59 -7.54
C PHE A 107 -11.71 1.27 -8.45
N ASP A 108 -12.31 0.52 -9.33
CA ASP A 108 -13.38 1.01 -10.19
C ASP A 108 -14.65 1.10 -9.37
N LEU A 109 -15.20 2.31 -9.26
CA LEU A 109 -16.34 2.62 -8.39
C LEU A 109 -17.66 2.75 -9.17
N LEU A 110 -17.73 2.25 -10.34
CA LEU A 110 -18.94 2.32 -11.14
C LEU A 110 -20.10 1.55 -10.55
#